data_50b5cab9d601afbb9574f108cf4e2dbd
#
_entry.id   50b5cab9d601afbb9574f108cf4e2dbd
#
_cell.length_a   1.000
_cell.length_b   1.000
_cell.length_c   1.000
_cell.angle_alpha   90.00
_cell.angle_beta   90.00
_cell.angle_gamma   90.00
#
_symmetry.space_group_name_H-M   'P 1'
#
loop_
_entity.id
_entity.type
_entity.pdbx_description
1 polymer ?
#
loop_
_entity_poly.entity_id
_entity_poly.type
_entity_poly.pdbx_seq_one_letter_code
_entity_poly.pdbx_strand_id
1 'polypeptide(L)'
;MRLPVLLFALPALAAPAGPALADPPMPVGYTAAPTANVGNYFAHWFDRVNQAQASQPHWITPLVTVTPRLEEEVRYDQYWQHQASGAAITTYGSGKGLELIPTTTNEILLNPPAYDQRTVKKPAAGWGDDPFLIVKQRLLSANEEQGNYIVTAFLGVQAPTGSRIFTNNAWVVTPTIAGGKGWGDFDIQATVGVPIPLAHEKTIGTSIVANATLQYHFAKYFWPEFEVNYTYWADGVRGGKNQVFLTPGLVLGRFEVVQRLRLIIGAGYQFAVAPTPLSREPVLTPVYNHAWVLSARATF
;
A
#
# COMPACT_ATOMS: atom_id res chain seq x y z
N MET A 1 -20.21 28.38 -4.28
CA MET A 1 -19.15 29.03 -3.48
C MET A 1 -17.84 28.34 -3.87
N ARG A 2 -17.02 29.02 -4.70
CA ARG A 2 -15.79 28.42 -5.24
C ARG A 2 -14.67 28.64 -4.21
N LEU A 3 -14.13 27.55 -3.65
CA LEU A 3 -12.89 27.61 -2.86
C LEU A 3 -11.71 27.72 -3.84
N PRO A 4 -10.75 28.61 -3.59
CA PRO A 4 -9.55 28.70 -4.39
C PRO A 4 -8.63 27.51 -4.09
N VAL A 5 -8.14 26.89 -5.16
CA VAL A 5 -7.05 25.92 -5.11
C VAL A 5 -5.79 26.69 -4.69
N LEU A 6 -5.32 26.46 -3.47
CA LEU A 6 -4.01 26.95 -3.03
C LEU A 6 -2.93 26.06 -3.66
N LEU A 7 -2.36 26.53 -4.76
CA LEU A 7 -1.08 26.05 -5.24
C LEU A 7 0.00 26.52 -4.25
N PHE A 8 0.57 25.59 -3.49
CA PHE A 8 1.82 25.85 -2.80
C PHE A 8 2.97 25.85 -3.81
N ALA A 9 3.31 27.06 -4.30
CA ALA A 9 4.57 27.27 -4.97
C ALA A 9 5.68 27.27 -3.92
N LEU A 10 6.55 26.29 -3.95
CA LEU A 10 7.81 26.32 -3.22
C LEU A 10 8.66 27.45 -3.79
N PRO A 11 9.13 28.42 -2.98
CA PRO A 11 10.06 29.42 -3.46
C PRO A 11 11.41 28.72 -3.75
N ALA A 12 11.87 28.87 -5.00
CA ALA A 12 13.24 28.55 -5.35
C ALA A 12 14.16 29.55 -4.60
N LEU A 13 14.86 29.06 -3.59
CA LEU A 13 15.96 29.80 -2.98
C LEU A 13 17.08 29.92 -4.02
N ALA A 14 17.19 31.07 -4.65
CA ALA A 14 18.36 31.43 -5.42
C ALA A 14 19.53 31.65 -4.43
N ALA A 15 20.48 30.74 -4.44
CA ALA A 15 21.74 30.93 -3.75
C ALA A 15 22.54 32.03 -4.45
N PRO A 16 23.19 32.98 -3.72
CA PRO A 16 24.06 33.98 -4.34
C PRO A 16 25.29 33.27 -4.93
N ALA A 17 25.62 33.64 -6.17
CA ALA A 17 26.84 33.19 -6.82
C ALA A 17 28.06 33.69 -6.04
N GLY A 18 28.72 32.82 -5.34
CA GLY A 18 30.01 33.05 -4.73
C GLY A 18 31.12 33.11 -5.82
N PRO A 19 32.28 33.77 -5.55
CA PRO A 19 33.35 33.88 -6.53
C PRO A 19 33.84 32.48 -6.91
N ALA A 20 34.05 32.28 -8.23
CA ALA A 20 34.62 31.07 -8.78
C ALA A 20 35.99 30.80 -8.18
N LEU A 21 36.08 29.81 -7.30
CA LEU A 21 37.36 29.23 -6.89
C LEU A 21 37.85 28.36 -8.05
N ALA A 22 39.10 28.59 -8.44
CA ALA A 22 39.79 27.76 -9.44
C ALA A 22 39.75 26.29 -9.00
N ASP A 23 39.37 25.40 -9.94
CA ASP A 23 39.36 23.96 -9.69
C ASP A 23 40.72 23.48 -9.18
N PRO A 24 40.78 22.70 -8.09
CA PRO A 24 41.97 22.04 -7.67
C PRO A 24 42.42 21.03 -8.76
N PRO A 25 43.74 20.83 -8.97
CA PRO A 25 44.24 19.90 -9.97
C PRO A 25 43.69 18.50 -9.66
N MET A 26 43.11 17.88 -10.68
CA MET A 26 42.52 16.53 -10.59
C MET A 26 43.60 15.53 -10.16
N PRO A 27 43.35 14.69 -9.16
CA PRO A 27 44.30 13.63 -8.83
C PRO A 27 44.37 12.64 -10.00
N VAL A 28 45.60 12.41 -10.47
CA VAL A 28 45.95 11.41 -11.49
C VAL A 28 45.72 10.03 -10.86
N GLY A 29 44.62 9.39 -11.17
CA GLY A 29 44.25 8.08 -10.63
C GLY A 29 42.75 7.85 -10.60
N TYR A 30 42.03 8.12 -11.69
CA TYR A 30 40.67 7.58 -11.85
C TYR A 30 40.78 6.07 -12.09
N THR A 31 40.75 5.28 -11.03
CA THR A 31 40.23 3.91 -11.16
C THR A 31 38.80 4.01 -11.59
N ALA A 32 38.51 3.56 -12.82
CA ALA A 32 37.11 3.46 -13.30
C ALA A 32 36.25 2.82 -12.20
N ALA A 33 35.14 3.46 -11.85
CA ALA A 33 34.20 2.87 -10.93
C ALA A 33 33.92 1.44 -11.41
N PRO A 34 33.95 0.43 -10.54
CA PRO A 34 33.72 -0.95 -10.96
C PRO A 34 32.42 -0.98 -11.74
N THR A 35 32.49 -1.40 -13.00
CA THR A 35 31.30 -1.64 -13.84
C THR A 35 30.37 -2.51 -13.01
N ALA A 36 29.18 -2.02 -12.67
CA ALA A 36 28.22 -2.75 -11.86
C ALA A 36 27.95 -4.09 -12.54
N ASN A 37 28.58 -5.14 -12.05
CA ASN A 37 28.40 -6.49 -12.60
C ASN A 37 27.03 -6.97 -12.16
N VAL A 38 26.09 -7.14 -13.10
CA VAL A 38 24.73 -7.61 -12.86
C VAL A 38 24.74 -8.93 -12.06
N GLY A 39 25.71 -9.83 -12.35
CA GLY A 39 25.87 -11.07 -11.59
C GLY A 39 26.18 -10.82 -10.11
N ASN A 40 27.03 -9.85 -9.80
CA ASN A 40 27.36 -9.47 -8.42
C ASN A 40 26.16 -8.83 -7.71
N TYR A 41 25.33 -8.09 -8.44
CA TYR A 41 24.11 -7.51 -7.89
C TYR A 41 23.14 -8.60 -7.38
N PHE A 42 22.89 -9.64 -8.17
CA PHE A 42 22.01 -10.74 -7.77
C PHE A 42 22.64 -11.66 -6.73
N ALA A 43 23.97 -11.87 -6.75
CA ALA A 43 24.66 -12.67 -5.74
C ALA A 43 24.50 -12.09 -4.32
N HIS A 44 24.39 -10.76 -4.19
CA HIS A 44 24.20 -10.05 -2.91
C HIS A 44 22.75 -9.56 -2.70
N TRP A 45 21.78 -10.17 -3.36
CA TRP A 45 20.37 -9.78 -3.21
C TRP A 45 19.91 -9.86 -1.76
N PHE A 46 20.05 -11.02 -1.15
CA PHE A 46 19.60 -11.24 0.23
C PHE A 46 20.43 -10.51 1.30
N ASP A 47 21.65 -10.14 1.01
CA ASP A 47 22.42 -9.27 1.91
C ASP A 47 21.77 -7.89 2.02
N ARG A 48 21.32 -7.33 0.90
CA ARG A 48 20.56 -6.07 0.88
C ARG A 48 19.21 -6.20 1.57
N VAL A 49 18.48 -7.28 1.31
CA VAL A 49 17.20 -7.56 1.97
C VAL A 49 17.37 -7.61 3.48
N ASN A 50 18.37 -8.37 3.96
CA ASN A 50 18.69 -8.45 5.39
C ASN A 50 19.02 -7.08 5.99
N GLN A 51 19.83 -6.28 5.30
CA GLN A 51 20.18 -4.94 5.75
C GLN A 51 18.96 -4.01 5.79
N ALA A 52 18.09 -4.08 4.77
CA ALA A 52 16.85 -3.31 4.74
C ALA A 52 15.94 -3.67 5.91
N GLN A 53 15.74 -4.96 6.16
CA GLN A 53 14.89 -5.47 7.23
C GLN A 53 15.46 -5.18 8.62
N ALA A 54 16.77 -5.35 8.84
CA ALA A 54 17.40 -5.07 10.13
C ALA A 54 17.36 -3.58 10.54
N SER A 55 17.18 -2.66 9.58
CA SER A 55 17.16 -1.21 9.81
C SER A 55 15.75 -0.62 9.91
N GLN A 56 14.73 -1.44 10.07
CA GLN A 56 13.32 -1.03 10.23
C GLN A 56 12.64 -1.85 11.33
N PRO A 57 11.45 -1.42 11.81
CA PRO A 57 10.66 -2.21 12.76
C PRO A 57 10.27 -3.58 12.19
N HIS A 58 10.10 -4.58 13.08
CA HIS A 58 9.73 -5.94 12.71
C HIS A 58 8.24 -6.25 12.89
N TRP A 59 7.37 -5.23 12.89
CA TRP A 59 5.91 -5.41 12.94
C TRP A 59 5.42 -6.33 11.82
N ILE A 60 4.21 -6.84 11.95
CA ILE A 60 3.63 -7.61 10.85
C ILE A 60 2.87 -6.69 9.89
N THR A 61 2.81 -7.06 8.62
CA THR A 61 2.02 -6.34 7.62
C THR A 61 0.53 -6.51 7.91
N PRO A 62 -0.26 -5.42 7.96
CA PRO A 62 -1.71 -5.48 8.21
C PRO A 62 -2.50 -6.21 7.12
N LEU A 63 -3.77 -6.53 7.41
CA LEU A 63 -4.67 -7.20 6.46
C LEU A 63 -5.05 -6.29 5.28
N VAL A 64 -5.46 -5.04 5.55
CA VAL A 64 -5.97 -4.11 4.53
C VAL A 64 -5.02 -2.95 4.30
N THR A 65 -4.54 -2.32 5.37
CA THR A 65 -3.61 -1.19 5.29
C THR A 65 -2.28 -1.62 4.69
N VAL A 66 -1.76 -0.82 3.74
CA VAL A 66 -0.41 -1.06 3.20
C VAL A 66 0.62 -0.68 4.25
N THR A 67 1.52 -1.60 4.59
CA THR A 67 2.59 -1.32 5.56
C THR A 67 3.58 -0.29 5.03
N PRO A 68 4.11 0.62 5.88
CA PRO A 68 5.23 1.48 5.53
C PRO A 68 6.57 0.73 5.42
N ARG A 69 6.63 -0.51 5.92
CA ARG A 69 7.83 -1.35 5.90
C ARG A 69 8.15 -1.83 4.49
N LEU A 70 9.41 -2.18 4.26
CA LEU A 70 9.85 -2.86 3.05
C LEU A 70 9.76 -4.36 3.28
N GLU A 71 9.10 -5.07 2.36
CA GLU A 71 8.87 -6.50 2.43
C GLU A 71 9.49 -7.23 1.23
N GLU A 72 9.92 -8.46 1.47
CA GLU A 72 10.34 -9.41 0.46
C GLU A 72 9.39 -10.60 0.60
N GLU A 73 8.27 -10.55 -0.16
CA GLU A 73 7.21 -11.54 0.02
C GLU A 73 6.39 -11.77 -1.27
N VAL A 74 5.69 -12.89 -1.29
CA VAL A 74 4.53 -13.11 -2.16
C VAL A 74 3.29 -13.10 -1.31
N ARG A 75 2.29 -12.31 -1.71
CA ARG A 75 1.03 -12.17 -0.99
C ARG A 75 -0.17 -12.50 -1.87
N TYR A 76 -1.13 -13.21 -1.29
CA TYR A 76 -2.45 -13.49 -1.84
C TYR A 76 -3.51 -13.06 -0.85
N ASP A 77 -4.45 -12.21 -1.28
CA ASP A 77 -5.60 -11.80 -0.50
C ASP A 77 -6.89 -12.22 -1.19
N GLN A 78 -7.90 -12.58 -0.40
CA GLN A 78 -9.23 -12.92 -0.89
C GLN A 78 -10.30 -12.21 -0.07
N TYR A 79 -11.32 -11.67 -0.78
CA TYR A 79 -12.44 -10.99 -0.17
C TYR A 79 -13.75 -11.66 -0.55
N TRP A 80 -14.63 -11.86 0.41
CA TRP A 80 -16.03 -12.25 0.20
C TRP A 80 -16.91 -11.06 0.58
N GLN A 81 -17.32 -10.30 -0.42
CA GLN A 81 -17.97 -8.99 -0.26
C GLN A 81 -19.47 -9.10 -0.42
N HIS A 82 -20.21 -8.38 0.42
CA HIS A 82 -21.67 -8.21 0.34
C HIS A 82 -21.98 -6.73 0.14
N GLN A 83 -22.55 -6.41 -1.02
CA GLN A 83 -22.89 -5.05 -1.40
C GLN A 83 -24.24 -4.61 -0.85
N ALA A 84 -24.46 -3.29 -0.72
CA ALA A 84 -25.76 -2.70 -0.33
C ALA A 84 -26.88 -3.07 -1.30
N SER A 85 -26.59 -3.29 -2.57
CA SER A 85 -27.53 -3.80 -3.57
C SER A 85 -28.02 -5.23 -3.31
N GLY A 86 -27.39 -5.95 -2.37
CA GLY A 86 -27.58 -7.38 -2.12
C GLY A 86 -26.77 -8.25 -3.08
N ALA A 87 -25.88 -7.68 -3.89
CA ALA A 87 -24.94 -8.46 -4.70
C ALA A 87 -23.84 -9.02 -3.79
N ALA A 88 -23.38 -10.24 -4.11
CA ALA A 88 -22.21 -10.86 -3.49
C ALA A 88 -21.09 -10.96 -4.52
N ILE A 89 -19.91 -10.50 -4.15
CA ILE A 89 -18.71 -10.56 -4.99
C ILE A 89 -17.61 -11.27 -4.20
N THR A 90 -17.01 -12.27 -4.82
CA THR A 90 -15.75 -12.84 -4.36
C THR A 90 -14.62 -12.28 -5.21
N THR A 91 -13.62 -11.68 -4.55
CA THR A 91 -12.41 -11.14 -5.18
C THR A 91 -11.24 -12.04 -4.86
N TYR A 92 -10.61 -12.62 -5.86
CA TYR A 92 -9.46 -13.52 -5.75
C TYR A 92 -8.17 -12.78 -6.13
N GLY A 93 -7.13 -12.88 -5.31
CA GLY A 93 -5.82 -12.27 -5.60
C GLY A 93 -5.81 -10.75 -5.42
N SER A 94 -6.80 -10.20 -4.70
CA SER A 94 -6.81 -8.77 -4.38
C SER A 94 -5.61 -8.40 -3.51
N GLY A 95 -5.01 -7.27 -3.81
CA GLY A 95 -4.04 -6.68 -2.92
C GLY A 95 -2.64 -6.64 -3.51
N LYS A 96 -1.76 -7.45 -3.03
CA LYS A 96 -0.32 -7.36 -3.32
C LYS A 96 0.14 -8.70 -3.85
N GLY A 97 0.95 -8.69 -4.89
CA GLY A 97 1.48 -9.91 -5.49
C GLY A 97 2.89 -10.21 -4.99
N LEU A 98 3.88 -9.85 -5.79
CA LEU A 98 5.30 -10.02 -5.50
C LEU A 98 5.90 -8.71 -5.02
N GLU A 99 6.46 -8.71 -3.82
CA GLU A 99 7.15 -7.59 -3.19
C GLU A 99 8.64 -7.89 -3.16
N LEU A 100 9.47 -6.98 -3.69
CA LEU A 100 10.91 -7.16 -3.85
C LEU A 100 11.66 -5.93 -3.32
N ILE A 101 12.79 -6.14 -2.64
CA ILE A 101 13.67 -5.11 -2.10
C ILE A 101 14.93 -4.97 -2.99
N PRO A 102 14.88 -4.18 -4.07
CA PRO A 102 16.02 -4.01 -4.97
C PRO A 102 17.16 -3.21 -4.35
N THR A 103 16.87 -2.33 -3.39
CA THR A 103 17.88 -1.57 -2.63
C THR A 103 17.54 -1.56 -1.14
N THR A 104 18.45 -1.10 -0.31
CA THR A 104 18.20 -1.03 1.14
C THR A 104 17.10 -0.05 1.54
N THR A 105 16.62 0.80 0.62
CA THR A 105 15.60 1.83 0.89
C THR A 105 14.40 1.79 -0.05
N ASN A 106 14.40 0.90 -1.06
CA ASN A 106 13.32 0.80 -2.01
C ASN A 106 12.68 -0.59 -1.99
N GLU A 107 11.38 -0.60 -2.30
CA GLU A 107 10.61 -1.81 -2.58
C GLU A 107 9.82 -1.59 -3.87
N ILE A 108 9.69 -2.66 -4.64
CA ILE A 108 8.82 -2.71 -5.82
C ILE A 108 7.79 -3.81 -5.60
N LEU A 109 6.51 -3.44 -5.68
CA LEU A 109 5.40 -4.38 -5.66
C LEU A 109 4.89 -4.56 -7.09
N LEU A 110 4.83 -5.80 -7.53
CA LEU A 110 4.23 -6.22 -8.79
C LEU A 110 2.92 -6.94 -8.48
N ASN A 111 1.81 -6.28 -8.70
CA ASN A 111 0.49 -6.78 -8.33
C ASN A 111 -0.24 -7.30 -9.57
N PRO A 112 -0.60 -8.58 -9.65
CA PRO A 112 -1.50 -9.05 -10.69
C PRO A 112 -2.92 -8.48 -10.46
N PRO A 113 -3.72 -8.32 -11.52
CA PRO A 113 -5.12 -7.94 -11.36
C PRO A 113 -5.90 -8.99 -10.57
N ALA A 114 -6.85 -8.54 -9.77
CA ALA A 114 -7.76 -9.43 -9.07
C ALA A 114 -8.77 -10.06 -10.05
N TYR A 115 -9.20 -11.29 -9.77
CA TYR A 115 -10.34 -11.90 -10.45
C TYR A 115 -11.59 -11.77 -9.60
N ASP A 116 -12.61 -11.09 -10.13
CA ASP A 116 -13.87 -10.83 -9.46
C ASP A 116 -14.98 -11.74 -9.97
N GLN A 117 -15.70 -12.36 -9.04
CA GLN A 117 -16.87 -13.19 -9.32
C GLN A 117 -18.09 -12.66 -8.57
N ARG A 118 -19.04 -12.08 -9.30
CA ARG A 118 -20.34 -11.68 -8.78
C ARG A 118 -21.33 -12.81 -8.97
N THR A 119 -21.90 -13.35 -7.87
CA THR A 119 -22.76 -14.54 -7.89
C THR A 119 -24.24 -14.21 -7.76
N VAL A 120 -24.60 -13.08 -7.16
CA VAL A 120 -25.97 -12.67 -6.92
C VAL A 120 -26.26 -11.37 -7.65
N LYS A 121 -27.51 -11.20 -8.13
CA LYS A 121 -27.97 -10.02 -8.90
C LYS A 121 -27.08 -9.69 -10.10
N LYS A 122 -27.38 -10.31 -11.22
CA LYS A 122 -26.61 -10.25 -12.48
C LYS A 122 -25.24 -10.91 -12.34
N PRO A 123 -25.20 -12.26 -12.31
CA PRO A 123 -23.95 -13.00 -12.26
C PRO A 123 -23.00 -12.57 -13.37
N ALA A 124 -21.72 -12.42 -13.03
CA ALA A 124 -20.66 -12.03 -13.93
C ALA A 124 -19.30 -12.34 -13.31
N ALA A 125 -18.33 -12.61 -14.13
CA ALA A 125 -16.97 -12.83 -13.68
C ALA A 125 -15.98 -12.18 -14.65
N GLY A 126 -14.82 -11.77 -14.16
CA GLY A 126 -13.77 -11.17 -14.98
C GLY A 126 -12.65 -10.57 -14.12
N TRP A 127 -11.65 -10.06 -14.80
CA TRP A 127 -10.52 -9.40 -14.18
C TRP A 127 -10.87 -7.97 -13.79
N GLY A 128 -10.42 -7.52 -12.62
CA GLY A 128 -10.42 -6.13 -12.22
C GLY A 128 -9.34 -5.30 -12.93
N ASP A 129 -9.31 -4.00 -12.67
CA ASP A 129 -8.20 -3.16 -13.11
C ASP A 129 -6.91 -3.58 -12.42
N ASP A 130 -5.81 -3.45 -13.15
CA ASP A 130 -4.50 -3.95 -12.75
C ASP A 130 -3.74 -2.89 -11.91
N PRO A 131 -3.63 -3.05 -10.58
CA PRO A 131 -2.79 -2.19 -9.75
C PRO A 131 -1.31 -2.57 -9.85
N PHE A 132 -0.81 -2.77 -11.06
CA PHE A 132 0.36 -3.55 -11.43
C PHE A 132 1.66 -3.12 -10.75
N LEU A 133 1.78 -1.87 -10.30
CA LEU A 133 3.03 -1.35 -9.77
C LEU A 133 2.80 -0.45 -8.56
N ILE A 134 3.52 -0.72 -7.48
CA ILE A 134 3.76 0.25 -6.42
C ILE A 134 5.28 0.32 -6.20
N VAL A 135 5.82 1.53 -6.17
CA VAL A 135 7.21 1.77 -5.78
C VAL A 135 7.20 2.46 -4.41
N LYS A 136 7.89 1.86 -3.44
CA LYS A 136 8.10 2.46 -2.13
C LYS A 136 9.53 3.02 -2.03
N GLN A 137 9.65 4.17 -1.39
CA GLN A 137 10.90 4.78 -0.97
C GLN A 137 10.85 5.02 0.53
N ARG A 138 11.64 4.29 1.29
CA ARG A 138 11.83 4.52 2.71
C ARG A 138 12.63 5.79 2.94
N LEU A 139 12.04 6.74 3.65
CA LEU A 139 12.63 8.05 3.95
C LEU A 139 13.39 8.03 5.27
N LEU A 140 12.77 7.45 6.30
CA LEU A 140 13.31 7.35 7.64
C LEU A 140 12.90 6.01 8.25
N SER A 141 13.80 5.39 9.02
CA SER A 141 13.43 4.24 9.85
C SER A 141 14.43 4.04 10.98
N ALA A 142 13.96 3.40 12.02
CA ALA A 142 14.74 2.88 13.13
C ALA A 142 14.08 1.59 13.63
N ASN A 143 14.87 0.56 13.87
CA ASN A 143 14.39 -0.68 14.48
C ASN A 143 13.97 -0.48 15.95
N GLU A 144 13.55 -1.54 16.61
CA GLU A 144 13.02 -1.50 17.98
C GLU A 144 14.02 -0.91 18.98
N GLU A 145 15.33 -1.18 18.80
CA GLU A 145 16.38 -0.71 19.70
C GLU A 145 16.72 0.77 19.47
N GLN A 146 16.46 1.29 18.26
CA GLN A 146 16.87 2.63 17.84
C GLN A 146 15.73 3.62 17.74
N GLY A 147 14.53 3.23 18.15
CA GLY A 147 13.39 4.14 18.19
C GLY A 147 12.09 3.59 17.62
N ASN A 148 12.10 2.44 16.96
CA ASN A 148 10.91 1.69 16.52
C ASN A 148 9.92 2.52 15.69
N TYR A 149 10.40 3.15 14.60
CA TYR A 149 9.56 3.98 13.70
C TYR A 149 9.97 3.83 12.24
N ILE A 150 9.06 4.20 11.35
CA ILE A 150 9.33 4.25 9.92
C ILE A 150 8.46 5.31 9.22
N VAL A 151 9.02 5.94 8.18
CA VAL A 151 8.31 6.82 7.24
C VAL A 151 8.72 6.45 5.82
N THR A 152 7.73 6.24 4.95
CA THR A 152 7.93 5.77 3.58
C THR A 152 6.99 6.52 2.64
N ALA A 153 7.47 6.91 1.47
CA ALA A 153 6.65 7.44 0.38
C ALA A 153 6.38 6.34 -0.65
N PHE A 154 5.17 6.30 -1.21
CA PHE A 154 4.77 5.34 -2.24
C PHE A 154 4.27 6.06 -3.48
N LEU A 155 4.46 5.43 -4.63
CA LEU A 155 3.77 5.79 -5.85
C LEU A 155 3.12 4.52 -6.43
N GLY A 156 1.79 4.49 -6.41
CA GLY A 156 1.01 3.42 -7.02
C GLY A 156 0.55 3.79 -8.42
N VAL A 157 0.49 2.82 -9.32
CA VAL A 157 -0.04 2.97 -10.68
C VAL A 157 -0.98 1.81 -10.97
N GLN A 158 -2.20 2.14 -11.40
CA GLN A 158 -3.22 1.18 -11.81
C GLN A 158 -3.57 1.38 -13.28
N ALA A 159 -3.57 0.28 -14.05
CA ALA A 159 -3.92 0.27 -15.46
C ALA A 159 -5.37 -0.18 -15.67
N PRO A 160 -6.09 0.38 -16.65
CA PRO A 160 -7.48 0.02 -16.97
C PRO A 160 -7.56 -1.25 -17.81
N THR A 161 -7.05 -2.36 -17.30
CA THR A 161 -6.99 -3.67 -18.00
C THR A 161 -8.16 -4.57 -17.68
N GLY A 162 -9.04 -4.14 -16.79
CA GLY A 162 -10.16 -4.93 -16.29
C GLY A 162 -11.20 -5.27 -17.35
N SER A 163 -11.96 -6.32 -17.06
CA SER A 163 -13.12 -6.70 -17.84
C SER A 163 -14.21 -5.62 -17.74
N ARG A 164 -14.98 -5.44 -18.82
CA ARG A 164 -15.95 -4.35 -19.00
C ARG A 164 -16.74 -3.91 -17.76
N ILE A 165 -17.12 -4.84 -16.90
CA ILE A 165 -17.95 -4.54 -15.72
C ILE A 165 -17.15 -4.37 -14.42
N PHE A 166 -15.86 -4.65 -14.47
CA PHE A 166 -14.93 -4.58 -13.34
C PHE A 166 -13.80 -3.58 -13.56
N THR A 167 -13.94 -2.71 -14.58
CA THR A 167 -12.98 -1.64 -14.88
C THR A 167 -13.56 -0.26 -14.66
N ASN A 168 -12.73 0.66 -14.18
CA ASN A 168 -13.01 2.10 -14.18
C ASN A 168 -12.66 2.74 -15.54
N ASN A 169 -12.01 2.00 -16.43
CA ASN A 169 -11.55 2.44 -17.75
C ASN A 169 -10.69 3.72 -17.70
N ALA A 170 -9.88 3.84 -16.65
CA ALA A 170 -8.98 4.97 -16.44
C ALA A 170 -7.70 4.52 -15.77
N TRP A 171 -6.57 5.08 -16.18
CA TRP A 171 -5.34 5.02 -15.39
C TRP A 171 -5.52 5.78 -14.10
N VAL A 172 -5.00 5.24 -13.01
CA VAL A 172 -5.01 5.91 -11.70
C VAL A 172 -3.59 5.94 -11.16
N VAL A 173 -3.15 7.12 -10.72
CA VAL A 173 -1.87 7.32 -10.04
C VAL A 173 -2.14 7.69 -8.60
N THR A 174 -1.44 7.04 -7.67
CA THR A 174 -1.71 7.19 -6.24
C THR A 174 -0.42 7.51 -5.47
N PRO A 175 -0.04 8.80 -5.37
CA PRO A 175 0.98 9.20 -4.40
C PRO A 175 0.47 8.95 -2.97
N THR A 176 1.33 8.41 -2.12
CA THR A 176 1.00 8.03 -0.74
C THR A 176 2.18 8.33 0.18
N ILE A 177 1.88 8.82 1.37
CA ILE A 177 2.82 8.84 2.48
C ILE A 177 2.34 7.84 3.53
N ALA A 178 3.27 7.11 4.12
CA ALA A 178 3.01 6.12 5.14
C ALA A 178 3.99 6.27 6.29
N GLY A 179 3.54 5.90 7.46
CA GLY A 179 4.39 5.92 8.64
C GLY A 179 3.88 4.96 9.70
N GLY A 180 4.73 4.72 10.67
CA GLY A 180 4.38 3.90 11.82
C GLY A 180 5.31 4.13 13.00
N LYS A 181 4.82 3.74 14.17
CA LYS A 181 5.53 3.82 15.44
C LYS A 181 5.14 2.66 16.33
N GLY A 182 6.14 2.04 16.97
CA GLY A 182 5.94 0.99 17.95
C GLY A 182 6.35 1.37 19.36
N TRP A 183 5.74 0.71 20.35
CA TRP A 183 6.03 0.83 21.78
C TRP A 183 5.93 -0.58 22.41
N GLY A 184 7.07 -1.23 22.65
CA GLY A 184 7.08 -2.64 23.07
C GLY A 184 6.42 -3.52 22.02
N ASP A 185 5.43 -4.28 22.44
CA ASP A 185 4.66 -5.19 21.58
C ASP A 185 3.50 -4.53 20.83
N PHE A 186 3.27 -3.24 21.01
CA PHE A 186 2.21 -2.48 20.37
C PHE A 186 2.76 -1.62 19.24
N ASP A 187 2.08 -1.58 18.11
CA ASP A 187 2.40 -0.69 17.00
C ASP A 187 1.17 -0.07 16.35
N ILE A 188 1.40 1.07 15.70
CA ILE A 188 0.47 1.75 14.82
C ILE A 188 1.13 1.95 13.47
N GLN A 189 0.41 1.60 12.40
CA GLN A 189 0.81 1.85 11.02
C GLN A 189 -0.29 2.64 10.33
N ALA A 190 0.08 3.65 9.55
CA ALA A 190 -0.90 4.50 8.87
C ALA A 190 -0.42 4.91 7.48
N THR A 191 -1.37 5.15 6.57
CA THR A 191 -1.13 5.65 5.22
C THR A 191 -2.12 6.76 4.88
N VAL A 192 -1.67 7.73 4.10
CA VAL A 192 -2.53 8.71 3.44
C VAL A 192 -2.12 8.79 1.98
N GLY A 193 -3.04 8.44 1.09
CA GLY A 193 -2.85 8.44 -0.35
C GLY A 193 -3.93 9.25 -1.08
N VAL A 194 -3.61 9.67 -2.29
CA VAL A 194 -4.53 10.44 -3.15
C VAL A 194 -4.63 9.74 -4.50
N PRO A 195 -5.59 8.81 -4.70
CA PRO A 195 -5.90 8.25 -6.00
C PRO A 195 -6.39 9.35 -6.97
N ILE A 196 -5.66 9.54 -8.06
CA ILE A 196 -5.92 10.55 -9.10
C ILE A 196 -6.19 9.82 -10.40
N PRO A 197 -7.45 9.78 -10.87
CA PRO A 197 -7.78 9.23 -12.18
C PRO A 197 -7.27 10.16 -13.29
N LEU A 198 -6.65 9.60 -14.34
CA LEU A 198 -6.15 10.36 -15.50
C LEU A 198 -7.19 10.47 -16.62
N ALA A 199 -8.35 9.87 -16.44
CA ALA A 199 -9.52 9.98 -17.32
C ALA A 199 -10.79 9.77 -16.50
N HIS A 200 -11.94 10.16 -17.07
CA HIS A 200 -13.26 10.04 -16.42
C HIS A 200 -13.37 10.70 -15.04
N GLU A 201 -12.63 11.78 -14.81
CA GLU A 201 -12.52 12.52 -13.56
C GLU A 201 -13.88 12.89 -12.98
N LYS A 202 -14.82 13.36 -13.85
CA LYS A 202 -16.19 13.72 -13.43
C LYS A 202 -17.00 12.56 -12.88
N THR A 203 -16.64 11.32 -13.24
CA THR A 203 -17.32 10.12 -12.78
C THR A 203 -16.60 9.47 -11.61
N ILE A 204 -15.31 9.25 -11.74
CA ILE A 204 -14.49 8.56 -10.73
C ILE A 204 -14.23 9.49 -9.55
N GLY A 205 -13.73 10.69 -9.84
CA GLY A 205 -13.32 11.69 -8.86
C GLY A 205 -11.99 11.38 -8.20
N THR A 206 -11.31 12.44 -7.78
CA THR A 206 -10.13 12.36 -6.92
C THR A 206 -10.58 12.07 -5.49
N SER A 207 -9.89 11.18 -4.82
CA SER A 207 -10.20 10.85 -3.42
C SER A 207 -8.97 10.98 -2.52
N ILE A 208 -9.21 11.11 -1.22
CA ILE A 208 -8.22 10.98 -0.16
C ILE A 208 -8.52 9.69 0.55
N VAL A 209 -7.55 8.79 0.60
CA VAL A 209 -7.65 7.50 1.29
C VAL A 209 -6.69 7.53 2.47
N ALA A 210 -7.22 7.39 3.67
CA ALA A 210 -6.44 7.34 4.90
C ALA A 210 -6.73 6.03 5.64
N ASN A 211 -5.70 5.26 5.94
CA ASN A 211 -5.84 4.00 6.65
C ASN A 211 -4.95 4.03 7.89
N ALA A 212 -5.42 3.40 8.96
CA ALA A 212 -4.64 3.21 10.17
C ALA A 212 -4.92 1.81 10.73
N THR A 213 -3.86 1.18 11.23
CA THR A 213 -3.92 -0.14 11.88
C THR A 213 -3.27 -0.04 13.24
N LEU A 214 -3.91 -0.60 14.23
CA LEU A 214 -3.36 -0.86 15.55
C LEU A 214 -3.10 -2.35 15.65
N GLN A 215 -1.89 -2.75 16.03
CA GLN A 215 -1.52 -4.16 16.23
C GLN A 215 -0.91 -4.37 17.60
N TYR A 216 -1.08 -5.58 18.12
CA TYR A 216 -0.43 -6.02 19.34
C TYR A 216 0.20 -7.39 19.13
N HIS A 217 1.51 -7.50 19.33
CA HIS A 217 2.25 -8.74 19.20
C HIS A 217 2.22 -9.52 20.50
N PHE A 218 1.68 -10.73 20.47
CA PHE A 218 1.66 -11.54 21.66
C PHE A 218 1.92 -13.02 21.33
N ALA A 219 2.51 -13.74 22.28
CA ALA A 219 2.77 -15.19 22.17
C ALA A 219 3.49 -15.58 20.86
N LYS A 220 4.51 -14.81 20.46
CA LYS A 220 5.40 -15.04 19.31
C LYS A 220 4.75 -15.01 17.93
N TYR A 221 3.52 -15.53 17.78
CA TYR A 221 2.88 -15.72 16.47
C TYR A 221 1.57 -14.96 16.31
N PHE A 222 1.03 -14.34 17.33
CA PHE A 222 -0.31 -13.75 17.33
C PHE A 222 -0.21 -12.23 17.22
N TRP A 223 -0.89 -11.67 16.21
CA TRP A 223 -1.00 -10.25 15.96
C TRP A 223 -2.47 -9.86 15.79
N PRO A 224 -3.25 -9.78 16.89
CA PRO A 224 -4.57 -9.14 16.82
C PRO A 224 -4.41 -7.72 16.34
N GLU A 225 -5.31 -7.31 15.44
CA GLU A 225 -5.29 -5.99 14.84
C GLU A 225 -6.67 -5.38 14.72
N PHE A 226 -6.69 -4.06 14.65
CA PHE A 226 -7.87 -3.28 14.38
C PHE A 226 -7.53 -2.18 13.37
N GLU A 227 -8.19 -2.21 12.20
CA GLU A 227 -7.97 -1.23 11.17
C GLU A 227 -9.15 -0.27 11.01
N VAL A 228 -8.83 0.98 10.67
CA VAL A 228 -9.77 2.00 10.23
C VAL A 228 -9.38 2.40 8.81
N ASN A 229 -10.30 2.25 7.86
CA ASN A 229 -10.09 2.63 6.48
C ASN A 229 -11.07 3.75 6.11
N TYR A 230 -10.56 4.93 5.81
CA TYR A 230 -11.32 6.14 5.49
C TYR A 230 -11.09 6.54 4.04
N THR A 231 -12.17 6.89 3.35
CA THR A 231 -12.10 7.49 2.01
C THR A 231 -12.97 8.74 1.97
N TYR A 232 -12.43 9.82 1.45
CA TYR A 232 -13.15 11.05 1.14
C TYR A 232 -13.01 11.35 -0.36
N TRP A 233 -14.12 11.54 -1.07
CA TRP A 233 -14.12 11.95 -2.46
C TRP A 233 -14.19 13.48 -2.54
N ALA A 234 -13.12 14.09 -3.07
CA ALA A 234 -13.05 15.54 -3.24
C ALA A 234 -13.97 16.02 -4.38
N ASP A 235 -14.11 15.19 -5.43
CA ASP A 235 -14.91 15.47 -6.61
C ASP A 235 -15.52 14.21 -7.24
N GLY A 236 -15.96 14.26 -8.49
CA GLY A 236 -16.66 13.16 -9.17
C GLY A 236 -18.11 13.01 -8.71
N VAL A 237 -18.73 11.88 -9.06
CA VAL A 237 -20.14 11.58 -8.68
C VAL A 237 -20.32 11.38 -7.17
N ARG A 238 -19.24 11.13 -6.45
CA ARG A 238 -19.21 11.00 -4.99
C ARG A 238 -18.68 12.24 -4.29
N GLY A 239 -18.44 13.33 -5.02
CA GLY A 239 -17.84 14.56 -4.49
C GLY A 239 -18.51 15.04 -3.19
N GLY A 240 -17.70 15.34 -2.17
CA GLY A 240 -18.14 15.74 -0.83
C GLY A 240 -18.62 14.59 0.07
N LYS A 241 -18.53 13.34 -0.38
CA LYS A 241 -18.93 12.14 0.39
C LYS A 241 -17.73 11.49 1.05
N ASN A 242 -17.97 10.73 2.09
CA ASN A 242 -16.96 9.94 2.80
C ASN A 242 -17.47 8.55 3.12
N GLN A 243 -16.53 7.67 3.44
CA GLN A 243 -16.77 6.30 3.82
C GLN A 243 -15.77 5.86 4.87
N VAL A 244 -16.23 5.10 5.86
CA VAL A 244 -15.39 4.51 6.91
C VAL A 244 -15.70 3.03 7.01
N PHE A 245 -14.65 2.22 6.96
CA PHE A 245 -14.68 0.81 7.34
C PHE A 245 -13.89 0.59 8.64
N LEU A 246 -14.35 -0.38 9.42
CA LEU A 246 -13.61 -0.96 10.53
C LEU A 246 -13.31 -2.43 10.21
N THR A 247 -12.10 -2.87 10.56
CA THR A 247 -11.65 -4.23 10.29
C THR A 247 -10.95 -4.80 11.51
N PRO A 248 -11.67 -5.40 12.47
CA PRO A 248 -11.06 -6.29 13.43
C PRO A 248 -10.48 -7.52 12.71
N GLY A 249 -9.28 -7.93 13.07
CA GLY A 249 -8.56 -9.00 12.43
C GLY A 249 -7.54 -9.67 13.33
N LEU A 250 -7.00 -10.76 12.83
CA LEU A 250 -5.89 -11.49 13.43
C LEU A 250 -4.94 -11.92 12.33
N VAL A 251 -3.66 -11.61 12.50
CA VAL A 251 -2.58 -12.14 11.67
C VAL A 251 -1.77 -13.12 12.52
N LEU A 252 -1.48 -14.28 11.94
CA LEU A 252 -0.70 -15.34 12.51
C LEU A 252 0.56 -15.57 11.68
N GLY A 253 1.70 -15.61 12.27
CA GLY A 253 2.90 -15.93 11.53
C GLY A 253 4.14 -15.36 12.23
N ARG A 254 5.03 -15.38 11.51
CA ARG A 254 6.08 -15.86 10.71
C ARG A 254 6.44 -17.30 11.05
N PHE A 255 5.67 -18.25 10.58
CA PHE A 255 5.96 -19.68 10.77
C PHE A 255 7.14 -20.05 9.88
N GLU A 256 8.24 -20.43 10.48
CA GLU A 256 9.43 -20.89 9.75
C GLU A 256 9.14 -22.23 9.06
N VAL A 257 9.37 -22.28 7.74
CA VAL A 257 9.17 -23.49 6.93
C VAL A 257 10.51 -24.10 6.56
N VAL A 258 11.34 -23.35 5.84
CA VAL A 258 12.68 -23.76 5.46
C VAL A 258 13.57 -22.53 5.21
N GLN A 259 14.76 -22.51 5.78
CA GLN A 259 15.72 -21.41 5.61
C GLN A 259 15.08 -20.03 5.85
N ARG A 260 14.95 -19.23 4.79
CA ARG A 260 14.37 -17.87 4.83
C ARG A 260 12.86 -17.85 4.67
N LEU A 261 12.28 -18.93 4.16
CA LEU A 261 10.84 -18.98 3.88
C LEU A 261 10.03 -19.05 5.18
N ARG A 262 9.17 -18.05 5.35
CA ARG A 262 8.21 -17.99 6.46
C ARG A 262 6.81 -17.81 5.92
N LEU A 263 5.84 -18.46 6.53
CA LEU A 263 4.43 -18.32 6.20
C LEU A 263 3.73 -17.41 7.19
N ILE A 264 2.82 -16.61 6.68
CA ILE A 264 1.92 -15.74 7.43
C ILE A 264 0.52 -15.94 6.88
N ILE A 265 -0.45 -16.10 7.77
CA ILE A 265 -1.87 -16.15 7.42
C ILE A 265 -2.63 -15.12 8.25
N GLY A 266 -3.66 -14.54 7.69
CA GLY A 266 -4.45 -13.58 8.41
C GLY A 266 -5.90 -13.61 7.97
N ALA A 267 -6.81 -13.30 8.89
CA ALA A 267 -8.23 -13.18 8.60
C ALA A 267 -8.85 -12.02 9.37
N GLY A 268 -9.81 -11.35 8.75
CA GLY A 268 -10.52 -10.23 9.35
C GLY A 268 -11.93 -10.09 8.81
N TYR A 269 -12.72 -9.29 9.51
CA TYR A 269 -14.06 -8.94 9.08
C TYR A 269 -14.17 -7.43 8.94
N GLN A 270 -14.26 -6.96 7.70
CA GLN A 270 -14.39 -5.54 7.39
C GLN A 270 -15.84 -5.16 7.24
N PHE A 271 -16.29 -4.10 7.90
CA PHE A 271 -17.64 -3.60 7.81
C PHE A 271 -17.69 -2.07 7.77
N ALA A 272 -18.65 -1.54 6.99
CA ALA A 272 -18.86 -0.11 6.86
C ALA A 272 -19.60 0.43 8.09
N VAL A 273 -19.12 1.55 8.64
CA VAL A 273 -19.73 2.25 9.76
C VAL A 273 -20.22 3.65 9.39
N ALA A 274 -19.71 4.20 8.29
CA ALA A 274 -20.21 5.44 7.72
C ALA A 274 -20.14 5.33 6.18
N PRO A 275 -21.21 5.62 5.47
CA PRO A 275 -22.59 5.84 5.99
C PRO A 275 -23.20 4.56 6.58
N THR A 276 -24.04 4.73 7.59
CA THR A 276 -24.83 3.64 8.21
C THR A 276 -26.30 4.07 8.37
N PRO A 277 -27.28 3.20 8.20
CA PRO A 277 -27.21 1.92 7.53
C PRO A 277 -26.79 2.17 6.09
N LEU A 278 -26.10 1.20 5.55
CA LEU A 278 -25.51 1.30 4.26
C LEU A 278 -26.45 1.90 3.27
N SER A 279 -26.12 3.08 2.92
CA SER A 279 -26.95 4.05 2.26
C SER A 279 -27.77 3.45 1.13
N ARG A 280 -29.04 3.76 1.09
CA ARG A 280 -29.90 3.48 -0.07
C ARG A 280 -29.57 4.39 -1.25
N GLU A 281 -28.82 5.44 -1.01
CA GLU A 281 -28.36 6.35 -2.05
C GLU A 281 -27.15 5.75 -2.76
N PRO A 282 -27.21 5.49 -4.07
CA PRO A 282 -26.10 4.85 -4.81
C PRO A 282 -24.76 5.59 -4.69
N VAL A 283 -24.80 6.91 -4.57
CA VAL A 283 -23.60 7.76 -4.48
C VAL A 283 -22.90 7.65 -3.13
N LEU A 284 -23.64 7.35 -2.07
CA LEU A 284 -23.12 7.17 -0.71
C LEU A 284 -22.79 5.73 -0.38
N THR A 285 -23.27 4.80 -1.20
CA THR A 285 -23.07 3.38 -0.95
C THR A 285 -21.59 3.03 -1.04
N PRO A 286 -21.00 2.42 0.01
CA PRO A 286 -19.70 1.79 -0.10
C PRO A 286 -19.72 0.73 -1.21
N VAL A 287 -18.54 0.37 -1.72
CA VAL A 287 -18.42 -0.70 -2.72
C VAL A 287 -19.05 -1.98 -2.16
N TYR A 288 -18.94 -2.22 -0.86
CA TYR A 288 -19.63 -3.30 -0.13
C TYR A 288 -20.00 -2.85 1.28
N ASN A 289 -20.89 -3.59 1.90
CA ASN A 289 -21.34 -3.36 3.27
C ASN A 289 -20.38 -3.97 4.27
N HIS A 290 -20.01 -5.21 3.99
CA HIS A 290 -19.07 -5.97 4.77
C HIS A 290 -18.37 -7.00 3.89
N ALA A 291 -17.23 -7.43 4.33
CA ALA A 291 -16.44 -8.48 3.70
C ALA A 291 -15.69 -9.32 4.73
N TRP A 292 -15.59 -10.60 4.49
CA TRP A 292 -14.52 -11.40 5.06
C TRP A 292 -13.26 -11.18 4.25
N VAL A 293 -12.14 -11.05 4.92
CA VAL A 293 -10.81 -10.89 4.34
C VAL A 293 -9.95 -12.06 4.78
N LEU A 294 -9.31 -12.72 3.85
CA LEU A 294 -8.27 -13.72 4.10
C LEU A 294 -6.98 -13.27 3.42
N SER A 295 -5.85 -13.40 4.11
CA SER A 295 -4.51 -13.13 3.59
C SER A 295 -3.61 -14.33 3.81
N ALA A 296 -2.85 -14.71 2.78
CA ALA A 296 -1.79 -15.68 2.86
C ALA A 296 -0.51 -15.10 2.25
N ARG A 297 0.60 -15.23 2.96
CA ARG A 297 1.87 -14.62 2.59
C ARG A 297 3.02 -15.60 2.77
N ALA A 298 3.99 -15.50 1.89
CA ALA A 298 5.25 -16.21 1.97
C ALA A 298 6.39 -15.19 1.91
N THR A 299 7.05 -14.94 3.03
CA THR A 299 8.22 -14.05 3.10
C THR A 299 9.50 -14.85 2.90
N PHE A 300 10.53 -14.26 2.29
CA PHE A 300 11.78 -14.95 1.95
C PHE A 300 13.02 -14.07 1.93
#